data_0a61516ff8b6898ae5cec6e6c510b700
#
_entry.id   0a61516ff8b6898ae5cec6e6c510b700
#
_cell.length_a   1.000
_cell.length_b   1.000
_cell.length_c   1.000
_cell.angle_alpha   90.00
_cell.angle_beta   90.00
_cell.angle_gamma   90.00
#
_symmetry.space_group_name_H-M   'P 1'
#
loop_
_entity.id
_entity.type
_entity.pdbx_description
1 polymer ?
#
loop_
_entity_poly.entity_id
_entity_poly.type
_entity_poly.pdbx_seq_one_letter_code
_entity_poly.pdbx_strand_id
1 'polypeptide(L)'
;MGQGPAIVVLHGLFGSLDNWISFGKQLAVADYAVYLVDLRNHGNSFHDDEFNYTAMAGDIRRLVDELQIDSISIIGHSMGGKVGMFYSAIYENFIEKLVVVDIAPRYYPVHHQQILDGLTSIDVQSLTSRAQADEMLRSHVPSKGIRQFLLKNLHRNSSNSFEWKINLPVIQDQIVNVGEGLPSSYTIQAPTLFIKGGNSDYINGNDQQDINRRFNNVKIQTIPGAGHWVHAEAPHELLKGVREFLD
;
A
#
# COMPACT_ATOMS: atom_id res chain seq x y z
N MET A 1 -10.50 5.03 13.67
CA MET A 1 -11.51 4.07 14.16
C MET A 1 -10.98 3.44 15.43
N GLY A 2 -11.85 3.17 16.43
CA GLY A 2 -11.43 2.51 17.68
C GLY A 2 -10.60 3.40 18.62
N GLN A 3 -10.11 2.79 19.68
CA GLN A 3 -9.24 3.40 20.70
C GLN A 3 -8.17 2.39 21.09
N GLY A 4 -7.03 2.84 21.63
CA GLY A 4 -5.91 2.01 22.05
C GLY A 4 -4.63 2.31 21.28
N PRO A 5 -3.65 1.37 21.21
CA PRO A 5 -2.42 1.59 20.46
C PRO A 5 -2.67 1.96 19.00
N ALA A 6 -1.91 2.93 18.50
CA ALA A 6 -2.14 3.49 17.17
C ALA A 6 -1.60 2.59 16.06
N ILE A 7 -2.43 2.30 15.07
CA ILE A 7 -2.08 1.56 13.86
C ILE A 7 -2.38 2.41 12.64
N VAL A 8 -1.38 2.62 11.79
CA VAL A 8 -1.54 3.25 10.47
C VAL A 8 -1.54 2.16 9.40
N VAL A 9 -2.56 2.16 8.54
CA VAL A 9 -2.69 1.19 7.45
C VAL A 9 -2.49 1.88 6.11
N LEU A 10 -1.54 1.38 5.30
CA LEU A 10 -1.09 1.96 4.05
C LEU A 10 -1.38 1.02 2.88
N HIS A 11 -2.08 1.54 1.87
CA HIS A 11 -2.45 0.80 0.66
C HIS A 11 -1.30 0.70 -0.36
N GLY A 12 -1.43 -0.17 -1.35
CA GLY A 12 -0.53 -0.30 -2.49
C GLY A 12 -0.82 0.70 -3.62
N LEU A 13 0.04 0.72 -4.63
CA LEU A 13 -0.13 1.54 -5.83
C LEU A 13 -1.51 1.35 -6.46
N PHE A 14 -2.13 2.43 -6.91
CA PHE A 14 -3.51 2.50 -7.41
C PHE A 14 -4.59 2.10 -6.40
N GLY A 15 -4.23 1.85 -5.14
CA GLY A 15 -5.17 1.58 -4.06
C GLY A 15 -5.68 2.85 -3.39
N SER A 16 -6.45 2.65 -2.33
CA SER A 16 -6.93 3.69 -1.41
C SER A 16 -7.26 3.09 -0.05
N LEU A 17 -7.53 3.93 0.92
CA LEU A 17 -8.01 3.52 2.25
C LEU A 17 -9.28 2.63 2.18
N ASP A 18 -10.09 2.79 1.13
CA ASP A 18 -11.31 1.99 0.93
C ASP A 18 -11.04 0.48 0.83
N ASN A 19 -9.85 0.11 0.38
CA ASN A 19 -9.44 -1.30 0.31
C ASN A 19 -9.30 -1.95 1.70
N TRP A 20 -9.13 -1.12 2.75
CA TRP A 20 -8.81 -1.55 4.09
C TRP A 20 -9.90 -1.30 5.13
N ILE A 21 -11.06 -0.73 4.75
CA ILE A 21 -12.14 -0.38 5.69
C ILE A 21 -12.62 -1.59 6.50
N SER A 22 -12.86 -2.73 5.86
CA SER A 22 -13.33 -3.93 6.55
C SER A 22 -12.28 -4.47 7.53
N PHE A 23 -11.02 -4.50 7.11
CA PHE A 23 -9.90 -4.93 7.93
C PHE A 23 -9.69 -3.98 9.13
N GLY A 24 -9.69 -2.66 8.88
CA GLY A 24 -9.53 -1.66 9.94
C GLY A 24 -10.65 -1.71 10.98
N LYS A 25 -11.90 -1.96 10.58
CA LYS A 25 -13.01 -2.15 11.53
C LYS A 25 -12.78 -3.35 12.45
N GLN A 26 -12.22 -4.45 11.94
CA GLN A 26 -11.95 -5.65 12.74
C GLN A 26 -10.79 -5.43 13.73
N LEU A 27 -9.77 -4.65 13.36
CA LEU A 27 -8.72 -4.23 14.30
C LEU A 27 -9.26 -3.24 15.35
N ALA A 28 -10.12 -2.32 14.95
CA ALA A 28 -10.72 -1.35 15.87
C ALA A 28 -11.60 -2.01 16.97
N VAL A 29 -12.24 -3.13 16.64
CA VAL A 29 -12.98 -3.95 17.62
C VAL A 29 -12.04 -4.71 18.58
N ALA A 30 -10.78 -4.88 18.20
CA ALA A 30 -9.72 -5.50 18.99
C ALA A 30 -8.88 -4.48 19.76
N ASP A 31 -9.49 -3.37 20.17
CA ASP A 31 -8.90 -2.32 21.02
C ASP A 31 -7.68 -1.62 20.42
N TYR A 32 -7.65 -1.40 19.10
CA TYR A 32 -6.66 -0.55 18.42
C TYR A 32 -7.26 0.75 17.90
N ALA A 33 -6.50 1.85 17.97
CA ALA A 33 -6.82 3.09 17.26
C ALA A 33 -6.29 3.00 15.82
N VAL A 34 -7.19 2.76 14.85
CA VAL A 34 -6.82 2.46 13.46
C VAL A 34 -7.01 3.69 12.56
N TYR A 35 -5.94 4.09 11.88
CA TYR A 35 -5.87 5.17 10.91
C TYR A 35 -5.66 4.58 9.52
N LEU A 36 -6.68 4.62 8.68
CA LEU A 36 -6.60 4.24 7.27
C LEU A 36 -6.21 5.48 6.47
N VAL A 37 -5.11 5.42 5.74
CA VAL A 37 -4.53 6.58 5.08
C VAL A 37 -4.55 6.41 3.57
N ASP A 38 -5.05 7.42 2.86
CA ASP A 38 -4.74 7.60 1.44
C ASP A 38 -3.34 8.23 1.34
N LEU A 39 -2.41 7.55 0.68
CA LEU A 39 -1.07 8.11 0.42
C LEU A 39 -1.16 9.27 -0.58
N ARG A 40 -0.18 10.21 -0.57
CA ARG A 40 -0.12 11.30 -1.55
C ARG A 40 -0.39 10.78 -2.97
N ASN A 41 -1.02 11.58 -3.79
CA ASN A 41 -1.42 11.26 -5.16
C ASN A 41 -2.47 10.14 -5.30
N HIS A 42 -3.10 9.70 -4.20
CA HIS A 42 -4.15 8.69 -4.18
C HIS A 42 -5.37 9.12 -3.35
N GLY A 43 -6.53 8.55 -3.70
CA GLY A 43 -7.76 8.68 -2.93
C GLY A 43 -8.22 10.11 -2.75
N ASN A 44 -8.39 10.53 -1.49
CA ASN A 44 -8.78 11.91 -1.14
C ASN A 44 -7.60 12.71 -0.56
N SER A 45 -6.38 12.17 -0.57
CA SER A 45 -5.19 12.90 -0.15
C SER A 45 -4.76 13.92 -1.19
N PHE A 46 -3.91 14.83 -0.76
CA PHE A 46 -3.37 15.88 -1.62
C PHE A 46 -2.55 15.31 -2.79
N HIS A 47 -2.53 16.05 -3.89
CA HIS A 47 -1.66 15.80 -5.02
C HIS A 47 -0.38 16.62 -4.89
N ASP A 48 0.75 16.02 -5.27
CA ASP A 48 2.08 16.62 -5.16
C ASP A 48 2.96 16.08 -6.30
N ASP A 49 3.85 16.91 -6.83
CA ASP A 49 4.77 16.51 -7.91
C ASP A 49 5.88 15.57 -7.41
N GLU A 50 6.18 15.58 -6.10
CA GLU A 50 7.14 14.68 -5.50
C GLU A 50 6.46 13.35 -5.14
N PHE A 51 6.93 12.24 -5.73
CA PHE A 51 6.38 10.91 -5.51
C PHE A 51 7.49 9.89 -5.30
N ASN A 52 7.97 9.78 -4.06
CA ASN A 52 9.02 8.85 -3.62
C ASN A 52 8.76 8.38 -2.18
N TYR A 53 9.46 7.34 -1.74
CA TYR A 53 9.23 6.74 -0.43
C TYR A 53 9.64 7.64 0.75
N THR A 54 10.67 8.46 0.59
CA THR A 54 11.11 9.41 1.64
C THR A 54 10.03 10.46 1.89
N ALA A 55 9.48 11.03 0.82
CA ALA A 55 8.40 12.00 0.91
C ALA A 55 7.13 11.40 1.53
N MET A 56 6.73 10.18 1.10
CA MET A 56 5.57 9.47 1.66
C MET A 56 5.78 9.14 3.15
N ALA A 57 6.98 8.70 3.56
CA ALA A 57 7.31 8.47 4.97
C ALA A 57 7.23 9.78 5.78
N GLY A 58 7.67 10.91 5.20
CA GLY A 58 7.54 12.24 5.79
C GLY A 58 6.10 12.67 6.00
N ASP A 59 5.19 12.33 5.07
CA ASP A 59 3.75 12.60 5.25
C ASP A 59 3.16 11.83 6.43
N ILE A 60 3.54 10.56 6.59
CA ILE A 60 3.10 9.76 7.74
C ILE A 60 3.66 10.33 9.03
N ARG A 61 4.93 10.80 9.05
CA ARG A 61 5.49 11.46 10.24
C ARG A 61 4.71 12.71 10.60
N ARG A 62 4.39 13.56 9.62
CA ARG A 62 3.59 14.77 9.83
C ARG A 62 2.19 14.45 10.37
N LEU A 63 1.51 13.43 9.82
CA LEU A 63 0.22 12.96 10.33
C LEU A 63 0.31 12.55 11.80
N VAL A 64 1.34 11.79 12.18
CA VAL A 64 1.57 11.32 13.56
C VAL A 64 1.81 12.52 14.52
N ASP A 65 2.57 13.54 14.07
CA ASP A 65 2.79 14.77 14.82
C ASP A 65 1.49 15.57 15.01
N GLU A 66 0.70 15.75 13.94
CA GLU A 66 -0.58 16.48 14.00
C GLU A 66 -1.61 15.80 14.91
N LEU A 67 -1.59 14.46 14.96
CA LEU A 67 -2.45 13.67 15.84
C LEU A 67 -1.91 13.57 17.27
N GLN A 68 -0.71 14.10 17.53
CA GLN A 68 -0.02 14.03 18.83
C GLN A 68 0.14 12.59 19.35
N ILE A 69 0.51 11.67 18.45
CA ILE A 69 0.76 10.27 18.75
C ILE A 69 2.26 10.06 18.97
N ASP A 70 2.66 9.44 20.08
CA ASP A 70 4.08 9.24 20.42
C ASP A 70 4.74 8.22 19.50
N SER A 71 4.06 7.10 19.23
CA SER A 71 4.55 6.02 18.36
C SER A 71 3.39 5.26 17.71
N ILE A 72 3.66 4.61 16.58
CA ILE A 72 2.67 3.88 15.79
C ILE A 72 3.15 2.49 15.39
N SER A 73 2.21 1.57 15.19
CA SER A 73 2.45 0.41 14.33
C SER A 73 2.01 0.70 12.91
N ILE A 74 2.74 0.19 11.91
CA ILE A 74 2.38 0.35 10.50
C ILE A 74 2.04 -1.02 9.90
N ILE A 75 0.94 -1.08 9.15
CA ILE A 75 0.58 -2.20 8.28
C ILE A 75 0.57 -1.67 6.85
N GLY A 76 1.52 -2.09 6.03
CA GLY A 76 1.65 -1.61 4.65
C GLY A 76 1.62 -2.73 3.62
N HIS A 77 0.83 -2.57 2.58
CA HIS A 77 0.75 -3.49 1.45
C HIS A 77 1.54 -2.95 0.26
N SER A 78 2.40 -3.78 -0.33
CA SER A 78 3.13 -3.44 -1.56
C SER A 78 3.85 -2.08 -1.43
N MET A 79 3.53 -1.05 -2.21
CA MET A 79 4.04 0.31 -2.07
C MET A 79 3.92 0.82 -0.63
N GLY A 80 2.78 0.64 0.02
CA GLY A 80 2.60 1.01 1.45
C GLY A 80 3.53 0.26 2.39
N GLY A 81 3.90 -0.99 2.06
CA GLY A 81 4.92 -1.75 2.78
C GLY A 81 6.31 -1.13 2.66
N LYS A 82 6.67 -0.65 1.47
CA LYS A 82 7.90 0.12 1.26
C LYS A 82 7.90 1.44 2.05
N VAL A 83 6.77 2.19 2.03
CA VAL A 83 6.61 3.39 2.87
C VAL A 83 6.85 3.06 4.34
N GLY A 84 6.28 1.96 4.85
CA GLY A 84 6.50 1.49 6.22
C GLY A 84 7.97 1.17 6.51
N MET A 85 8.69 0.54 5.57
CA MET A 85 10.13 0.27 5.70
C MET A 85 10.94 1.58 5.77
N PHE A 86 10.67 2.55 4.88
CA PHE A 86 11.35 3.86 4.88
C PHE A 86 11.02 4.64 6.15
N TYR A 87 9.76 4.64 6.60
CA TYR A 87 9.37 5.26 7.87
C TYR A 87 10.15 4.67 9.05
N SER A 88 10.20 3.34 9.14
CA SER A 88 10.91 2.64 10.22
C SER A 88 12.42 2.89 10.22
N ALA A 89 13.01 3.12 9.05
CA ALA A 89 14.43 3.43 8.92
C ALA A 89 14.77 4.89 9.26
N ILE A 90 13.89 5.83 8.90
CA ILE A 90 14.14 7.27 9.07
C ILE A 90 13.66 7.76 10.45
N TYR A 91 12.55 7.20 10.94
CA TYR A 91 11.85 7.64 12.16
C TYR A 91 11.81 6.52 13.21
N GLU A 92 12.94 5.86 13.47
CA GLU A 92 13.08 4.67 14.32
C GLU A 92 12.44 4.81 15.71
N ASN A 93 12.52 5.99 16.32
CA ASN A 93 11.96 6.25 17.65
C ASN A 93 10.42 6.38 17.68
N PHE A 94 9.76 6.35 16.52
CA PHE A 94 8.32 6.58 16.38
C PHE A 94 7.58 5.36 15.82
N ILE A 95 8.25 4.22 15.71
CA ILE A 95 7.69 2.96 15.23
C ILE A 95 7.72 1.90 16.31
N GLU A 96 6.56 1.30 16.61
CA GLU A 96 6.41 0.18 17.54
C GLU A 96 6.60 -1.16 16.85
N LYS A 97 5.81 -1.42 15.83
CA LYS A 97 5.83 -2.66 15.05
C LYS A 97 5.57 -2.36 13.57
N LEU A 98 6.18 -3.15 12.69
CA LEU A 98 5.96 -3.05 11.25
C LEU A 98 5.39 -4.35 10.70
N VAL A 99 4.30 -4.28 9.95
CA VAL A 99 3.76 -5.38 9.15
C VAL A 99 3.88 -5.01 7.68
N VAL A 100 4.61 -5.82 6.93
CA VAL A 100 4.83 -5.67 5.49
C VAL A 100 4.07 -6.76 4.76
N VAL A 101 3.10 -6.39 3.95
CA VAL A 101 2.27 -7.33 3.19
C VAL A 101 2.74 -7.39 1.74
N ASP A 102 3.31 -8.49 1.40
CA ASP A 102 3.70 -8.97 0.05
C ASP A 102 4.57 -8.04 -0.78
N ILE A 103 5.66 -7.55 -0.17
CA ILE A 103 6.73 -6.81 -0.84
C ILE A 103 8.07 -7.03 -0.10
N ALA A 104 9.19 -7.14 -0.81
CA ALA A 104 10.54 -7.22 -0.24
C ALA A 104 11.25 -5.86 -0.25
N PRO A 105 12.33 -5.68 0.53
CA PRO A 105 13.07 -4.42 0.57
C PRO A 105 13.89 -4.12 -0.70
N ARG A 106 14.00 -5.07 -1.64
CA ARG A 106 14.79 -4.92 -2.87
C ARG A 106 14.19 -3.94 -3.89
N TYR A 107 14.97 -3.59 -4.90
CA TYR A 107 14.49 -2.92 -6.10
C TYR A 107 13.58 -3.84 -6.94
N TYR A 108 12.54 -3.26 -7.55
CA TYR A 108 11.66 -3.90 -8.52
C TYR A 108 11.68 -3.11 -9.83
N PRO A 109 11.98 -3.74 -10.97
CA PRO A 109 11.83 -3.09 -12.27
C PRO A 109 10.37 -2.63 -12.48
N VAL A 110 10.19 -1.56 -13.24
CA VAL A 110 8.86 -1.09 -13.60
C VAL A 110 8.12 -2.19 -14.38
N HIS A 111 6.99 -2.63 -13.86
CA HIS A 111 6.14 -3.66 -14.47
C HIS A 111 4.67 -3.24 -14.58
N HIS A 112 4.40 -1.97 -14.31
CA HIS A 112 3.05 -1.38 -14.33
C HIS A 112 2.73 -0.66 -15.65
N GLN A 113 3.62 -0.71 -16.65
CA GLN A 113 3.49 0.09 -17.86
C GLN A 113 2.18 -0.16 -18.60
N GLN A 114 1.77 -1.42 -18.75
CA GLN A 114 0.50 -1.76 -19.41
C GLN A 114 -0.72 -1.17 -18.68
N ILE A 115 -0.67 -1.13 -17.35
CA ILE A 115 -1.73 -0.52 -16.53
C ILE A 115 -1.76 1.00 -16.76
N LEU A 116 -0.60 1.64 -16.72
CA LEU A 116 -0.47 3.08 -16.96
C LEU A 116 -0.94 3.45 -18.36
N ASP A 117 -0.51 2.73 -19.38
CA ASP A 117 -0.94 2.94 -20.76
C ASP A 117 -2.46 2.82 -20.90
N GLY A 118 -3.05 1.81 -20.23
CA GLY A 118 -4.49 1.63 -20.21
C GLY A 118 -5.23 2.78 -19.52
N LEU A 119 -4.77 3.20 -18.34
CA LEU A 119 -5.41 4.29 -17.59
C LEU A 119 -5.28 5.63 -18.33
N THR A 120 -4.13 5.92 -18.91
CA THR A 120 -3.89 7.17 -19.64
C THR A 120 -4.59 7.23 -21.00
N SER A 121 -4.90 6.07 -21.61
CA SER A 121 -5.68 6.03 -22.86
C SER A 121 -7.14 6.43 -22.68
N ILE A 122 -7.64 6.47 -21.43
CA ILE A 122 -9.03 6.83 -21.15
C ILE A 122 -9.18 8.35 -21.06
N ASP A 123 -9.86 8.94 -22.03
CA ASP A 123 -10.34 10.31 -21.92
C ASP A 123 -11.56 10.35 -20.99
N VAL A 124 -11.30 10.68 -19.71
CA VAL A 124 -12.33 10.69 -18.66
C VAL A 124 -13.45 11.70 -18.93
N GLN A 125 -13.19 12.75 -19.71
CA GLN A 125 -14.18 13.77 -20.04
C GLN A 125 -15.23 13.26 -21.03
N SER A 126 -14.88 12.29 -21.87
CA SER A 126 -15.77 11.65 -22.84
C SER A 126 -16.56 10.48 -22.27
N LEU A 127 -16.26 10.03 -21.04
CA LEU A 127 -16.89 8.87 -20.44
C LEU A 127 -18.36 9.12 -20.08
N THR A 128 -19.21 8.18 -20.46
CA THR A 128 -20.62 8.15 -20.07
C THR A 128 -20.90 7.17 -18.92
N SER A 129 -20.06 6.13 -18.78
CA SER A 129 -20.23 5.08 -17.76
C SER A 129 -18.92 4.41 -17.36
N ARG A 130 -18.88 3.81 -16.16
CA ARG A 130 -17.78 2.94 -15.73
C ARG A 130 -17.63 1.69 -16.61
N ALA A 131 -18.73 1.20 -17.17
CA ALA A 131 -18.70 0.06 -18.07
C ALA A 131 -17.93 0.37 -19.37
N GLN A 132 -18.03 1.59 -19.88
CA GLN A 132 -17.23 2.07 -21.01
C GLN A 132 -15.74 2.09 -20.65
N ALA A 133 -15.38 2.60 -19.48
CA ALA A 133 -13.99 2.58 -19.00
C ALA A 133 -13.46 1.15 -18.81
N ASP A 134 -14.27 0.21 -18.29
CA ASP A 134 -13.88 -1.21 -18.16
C ASP A 134 -13.59 -1.83 -19.52
N GLU A 135 -14.41 -1.54 -20.55
CA GLU A 135 -14.20 -2.02 -21.90
C GLU A 135 -12.90 -1.47 -22.52
N MET A 136 -12.64 -0.16 -22.35
CA MET A 136 -11.41 0.46 -22.84
C MET A 136 -10.15 -0.13 -22.19
N LEU A 137 -10.20 -0.48 -20.90
CA LEU A 137 -9.09 -1.11 -20.18
C LEU A 137 -8.85 -2.57 -20.59
N ARG A 138 -9.80 -3.25 -21.21
CA ARG A 138 -9.75 -4.71 -21.44
C ARG A 138 -8.54 -5.15 -22.24
N SER A 139 -8.12 -4.38 -23.23
CA SER A 139 -6.97 -4.70 -24.09
C SER A 139 -5.62 -4.55 -23.36
N HIS A 140 -5.54 -3.64 -22.38
CA HIS A 140 -4.34 -3.40 -21.58
C HIS A 140 -4.29 -4.28 -20.32
N VAL A 141 -5.45 -4.53 -19.71
CA VAL A 141 -5.60 -5.24 -18.44
C VAL A 141 -6.62 -6.36 -18.60
N PRO A 142 -6.22 -7.57 -19.02
CA PRO A 142 -7.13 -8.68 -19.27
C PRO A 142 -7.93 -9.14 -18.04
N SER A 143 -7.30 -9.07 -16.83
CA SER A 143 -7.94 -9.50 -15.59
C SER A 143 -9.07 -8.54 -15.18
N LYS A 144 -10.31 -9.07 -15.12
CA LYS A 144 -11.48 -8.32 -14.68
C LYS A 144 -11.33 -7.81 -13.24
N GLY A 145 -10.75 -8.61 -12.35
CA GLY A 145 -10.53 -8.23 -10.94
C GLY A 145 -9.61 -7.01 -10.83
N ILE A 146 -8.52 -6.99 -11.61
CA ILE A 146 -7.59 -5.85 -11.64
C ILE A 146 -8.29 -4.61 -12.21
N ARG A 147 -9.04 -4.72 -13.32
CA ARG A 147 -9.80 -3.59 -13.86
C ARG A 147 -10.78 -3.02 -12.85
N GLN A 148 -11.54 -3.87 -12.15
CA GLN A 148 -12.48 -3.45 -11.11
C GLN A 148 -11.76 -2.72 -9.95
N PHE A 149 -10.57 -3.18 -9.56
CA PHE A 149 -9.72 -2.52 -8.57
C PHE A 149 -9.28 -1.13 -9.07
N LEU A 150 -8.73 -1.02 -10.27
CA LEU A 150 -8.28 0.24 -10.87
C LEU A 150 -9.41 1.25 -11.02
N LEU A 151 -10.58 0.80 -11.47
CA LEU A 151 -11.74 1.66 -11.68
C LEU A 151 -12.42 2.17 -10.39
N LYS A 152 -12.01 1.72 -9.21
CA LYS A 152 -12.40 2.37 -7.95
C LYS A 152 -11.86 3.81 -7.87
N ASN A 153 -10.76 4.10 -8.55
CA ASN A 153 -10.21 5.45 -8.65
C ASN A 153 -10.97 6.37 -9.61
N LEU A 154 -11.88 5.83 -10.41
CA LEU A 154 -12.73 6.63 -11.29
C LEU A 154 -13.97 7.08 -10.50
N HIS A 155 -14.20 8.37 -10.34
CA HIS A 155 -15.37 8.88 -9.64
C HIS A 155 -16.06 9.99 -10.44
N ARG A 156 -17.28 10.37 -10.02
CA ARG A 156 -17.97 11.53 -10.58
C ARG A 156 -17.72 12.73 -9.68
N ASN A 157 -17.33 13.83 -10.29
CA ASN A 157 -17.19 15.11 -9.61
C ASN A 157 -18.54 15.81 -9.42
N SER A 158 -18.53 17.00 -8.85
CA SER A 158 -19.72 17.81 -8.60
C SER A 158 -20.51 18.19 -9.87
N SER A 159 -19.83 18.22 -11.02
CA SER A 159 -20.45 18.46 -12.34
C SER A 159 -20.97 17.19 -13.01
N ASN A 160 -20.96 16.05 -12.29
CA ASN A 160 -21.36 14.72 -12.79
C ASN A 160 -20.45 14.18 -13.91
N SER A 161 -19.28 14.78 -14.14
CA SER A 161 -18.25 14.30 -15.04
C SER A 161 -17.33 13.30 -14.34
N PHE A 162 -16.74 12.38 -15.10
CA PHE A 162 -15.76 11.45 -14.53
C PHE A 162 -14.40 12.12 -14.36
N GLU A 163 -13.70 11.73 -13.29
CA GLU A 163 -12.30 12.10 -13.04
C GLU A 163 -11.58 11.02 -12.26
N TRP A 164 -10.24 11.01 -12.35
CA TRP A 164 -9.40 10.12 -11.55
C TRP A 164 -9.16 10.72 -10.17
N LYS A 165 -9.30 9.90 -9.11
CA LYS A 165 -8.86 10.25 -7.75
C LYS A 165 -7.33 10.18 -7.58
N ILE A 166 -6.66 9.45 -8.46
CA ILE A 166 -5.20 9.36 -8.48
C ILE A 166 -4.62 10.47 -9.34
N ASN A 167 -3.46 10.99 -8.95
CA ASN A 167 -2.68 11.90 -9.78
C ASN A 167 -1.91 11.12 -10.85
N LEU A 168 -2.66 10.63 -11.85
CA LEU A 168 -2.13 9.74 -12.88
C LEU A 168 -0.92 10.30 -13.63
N PRO A 169 -0.85 11.60 -13.99
CA PRO A 169 0.32 12.18 -14.63
C PRO A 169 1.61 12.06 -13.81
N VAL A 170 1.56 12.39 -12.52
CA VAL A 170 2.72 12.30 -11.62
C VAL A 170 3.10 10.84 -11.36
N ILE A 171 2.12 9.96 -11.15
CA ILE A 171 2.39 8.54 -10.96
C ILE A 171 3.08 7.95 -12.20
N GLN A 172 2.66 8.33 -13.39
CA GLN A 172 3.27 7.88 -14.65
C GLN A 172 4.71 8.40 -14.81
N ASP A 173 4.94 9.68 -14.54
CA ASP A 173 6.25 10.32 -14.65
C ASP A 173 7.26 9.72 -13.65
N GLN A 174 6.80 9.43 -12.44
CA GLN A 174 7.63 9.01 -11.33
C GLN A 174 7.54 7.51 -10.99
N ILE A 175 6.99 6.70 -11.89
CA ILE A 175 6.76 5.27 -11.63
C ILE A 175 8.04 4.50 -11.28
N VAL A 176 9.19 4.95 -11.74
CA VAL A 176 10.49 4.35 -11.43
C VAL A 176 10.79 4.39 -9.92
N ASN A 177 10.34 5.43 -9.21
CA ASN A 177 10.53 5.58 -7.77
C ASN A 177 9.73 4.54 -6.96
N VAL A 178 8.61 4.04 -7.51
CA VAL A 178 7.83 2.95 -6.87
C VAL A 178 8.63 1.64 -6.87
N GLY A 179 9.55 1.48 -7.82
CA GLY A 179 10.47 0.33 -7.88
C GLY A 179 11.60 0.38 -6.85
N GLU A 180 11.90 1.54 -6.26
CA GLU A 180 13.06 1.70 -5.37
C GLU A 180 13.10 0.69 -4.24
N GLY A 181 14.33 0.22 -3.95
CA GLY A 181 14.63 -0.60 -2.79
C GLY A 181 14.96 0.26 -1.56
N LEU A 182 14.72 -0.27 -0.39
CA LEU A 182 15.29 0.32 0.83
C LEU A 182 16.81 0.37 0.69
N PRO A 183 17.50 1.50 0.87
CA PRO A 183 18.96 1.59 0.79
C PRO A 183 19.65 0.58 1.71
N SER A 184 20.74 -0.03 1.24
CA SER A 184 21.45 -1.10 1.98
C SER A 184 22.11 -0.64 3.29
N SER A 185 22.25 0.67 3.47
CA SER A 185 22.74 1.30 4.71
C SER A 185 21.74 1.25 5.85
N TYR A 186 20.46 1.02 5.57
CA TYR A 186 19.43 0.97 6.60
C TYR A 186 19.27 -0.44 7.18
N THR A 187 19.21 -0.51 8.51
CA THR A 187 18.83 -1.68 9.29
C THR A 187 17.64 -1.30 10.16
N ILE A 188 16.60 -2.12 10.22
CA ILE A 188 15.37 -1.86 10.96
C ILE A 188 15.37 -2.64 12.25
N GLN A 189 15.23 -1.92 13.37
CA GLN A 189 15.25 -2.47 14.73
C GLN A 189 13.85 -2.91 15.19
N ALA A 190 12.83 -2.19 14.74
CA ALA A 190 11.45 -2.45 15.11
C ALA A 190 11.04 -3.91 14.80
N PRO A 191 10.32 -4.57 15.70
CA PRO A 191 9.73 -5.86 15.42
C PRO A 191 8.95 -5.83 14.09
N THR A 192 9.27 -6.76 13.19
CA THR A 192 8.72 -6.74 11.83
C THR A 192 8.14 -8.09 11.45
N LEU A 193 6.92 -8.08 10.89
CA LEU A 193 6.28 -9.22 10.27
C LEU A 193 6.18 -9.02 8.76
N PHE A 194 6.79 -9.89 7.99
CA PHE A 194 6.52 -10.01 6.56
C PHE A 194 5.44 -11.06 6.33
N ILE A 195 4.36 -10.69 5.64
CA ILE A 195 3.33 -11.61 5.20
C ILE A 195 3.42 -11.77 3.70
N LYS A 196 3.65 -12.99 3.25
CA LYS A 196 3.81 -13.35 1.84
C LYS A 196 2.60 -14.11 1.33
N GLY A 197 2.09 -13.77 0.14
CA GLY A 197 1.16 -14.61 -0.61
C GLY A 197 1.88 -15.86 -1.16
N GLY A 198 1.32 -17.04 -0.93
CA GLY A 198 1.92 -18.31 -1.38
C GLY A 198 2.06 -18.42 -2.89
N ASN A 199 1.16 -17.77 -3.64
CA ASN A 199 1.16 -17.71 -5.11
C ASN A 199 1.75 -16.38 -5.65
N SER A 200 2.44 -15.61 -4.79
CA SER A 200 3.05 -14.35 -5.17
C SER A 200 4.56 -14.49 -5.33
N ASP A 201 5.13 -13.81 -6.35
CA ASP A 201 6.57 -13.75 -6.62
C ASP A 201 7.25 -12.49 -6.03
N TYR A 202 6.50 -11.64 -5.31
CA TYR A 202 7.04 -10.41 -4.74
C TYR A 202 8.06 -10.64 -3.62
N ILE A 203 7.93 -11.76 -2.90
CA ILE A 203 8.94 -12.21 -1.93
C ILE A 203 9.39 -13.63 -2.34
N ASN A 204 10.62 -13.79 -2.76
CA ASN A 204 11.19 -15.08 -3.14
C ASN A 204 12.26 -15.55 -2.12
N GLY A 205 12.88 -16.71 -2.37
CA GLY A 205 13.88 -17.29 -1.46
C GLY A 205 15.12 -16.42 -1.25
N ASN A 206 15.55 -15.67 -2.27
CA ASN A 206 16.70 -14.75 -2.14
C ASN A 206 16.34 -13.53 -1.28
N ASP A 207 15.10 -13.05 -1.38
CA ASP A 207 14.62 -11.92 -0.59
C ASP A 207 14.62 -12.23 0.91
N GLN A 208 14.35 -13.48 1.30
CA GLN A 208 14.35 -13.89 2.72
C GLN A 208 15.73 -13.69 3.37
N GLN A 209 16.82 -13.92 2.64
CA GLN A 209 18.16 -13.69 3.15
C GLN A 209 18.44 -12.18 3.35
N ASP A 210 18.01 -11.34 2.41
CA ASP A 210 18.14 -9.88 2.52
C ASP A 210 17.27 -9.34 3.66
N ILE A 211 16.05 -9.82 3.82
CA ILE A 211 15.15 -9.47 4.92
C ILE A 211 15.81 -9.81 6.26
N ASN A 212 16.29 -11.04 6.45
CA ASN A 212 16.92 -11.48 7.71
C ASN A 212 18.19 -10.69 8.06
N ARG A 213 18.92 -10.18 7.06
CA ARG A 213 20.10 -9.36 7.26
C ARG A 213 19.77 -7.94 7.70
N ARG A 214 18.64 -7.40 7.27
CA ARG A 214 18.29 -5.97 7.39
C ARG A 214 17.27 -5.67 8.47
N PHE A 215 16.56 -6.69 8.96
CA PHE A 215 15.53 -6.56 9.99
C PHE A 215 15.93 -7.42 11.19
N ASN A 216 16.34 -6.77 12.28
CA ASN A 216 16.93 -7.44 13.44
C ASN A 216 15.95 -8.34 14.20
N ASN A 217 14.66 -8.00 14.20
CA ASN A 217 13.60 -8.79 14.84
C ASN A 217 12.50 -9.04 13.81
N VAL A 218 12.67 -10.09 12.99
CA VAL A 218 11.77 -10.36 11.86
C VAL A 218 11.14 -11.74 11.92
N LYS A 219 9.87 -11.80 11.54
CA LYS A 219 9.13 -13.04 11.23
C LYS A 219 8.66 -12.97 9.77
N ILE A 220 8.67 -14.11 9.09
CA ILE A 220 8.12 -14.23 7.73
C ILE A 220 7.04 -15.30 7.77
N GLN A 221 5.82 -14.93 7.39
CA GLN A 221 4.67 -15.82 7.32
C GLN A 221 4.18 -15.92 5.89
N THR A 222 3.94 -17.14 5.41
CA THR A 222 3.31 -17.39 4.10
C THR A 222 1.85 -17.73 4.30
N ILE A 223 0.98 -17.08 3.52
CA ILE A 223 -0.45 -17.42 3.43
C ILE A 223 -0.66 -18.26 2.17
N PRO A 224 -0.89 -19.57 2.30
CA PRO A 224 -1.05 -20.46 1.16
C PRO A 224 -2.25 -20.04 0.28
N GLY A 225 -2.10 -20.16 -1.03
CA GLY A 225 -3.17 -19.88 -2.00
C GLY A 225 -3.42 -18.40 -2.31
N ALA A 226 -2.96 -17.47 -1.47
CA ALA A 226 -3.08 -16.04 -1.75
C ALA A 226 -2.03 -15.59 -2.77
N GLY A 227 -2.40 -14.67 -3.66
CA GLY A 227 -1.51 -13.94 -4.54
C GLY A 227 -1.07 -12.61 -3.92
N HIS A 228 -0.80 -11.61 -4.76
CA HIS A 228 -0.33 -10.30 -4.32
C HIS A 228 -1.35 -9.51 -3.48
N TRP A 229 -2.64 -9.66 -3.75
CA TRP A 229 -3.70 -8.96 -3.01
C TRP A 229 -4.16 -9.76 -1.79
N VAL A 230 -3.23 -10.10 -0.89
CA VAL A 230 -3.48 -10.92 0.31
C VAL A 230 -4.68 -10.42 1.12
N HIS A 231 -4.83 -9.09 1.26
CA HIS A 231 -5.94 -8.46 1.98
C HIS A 231 -7.33 -8.68 1.34
N ALA A 232 -7.37 -8.98 0.05
CA ALA A 232 -8.60 -9.28 -0.69
C ALA A 232 -8.83 -10.79 -0.87
N GLU A 233 -7.76 -11.55 -1.03
CA GLU A 233 -7.80 -12.97 -1.36
C GLU A 233 -7.86 -13.87 -0.10
N ALA A 234 -7.23 -13.44 1.01
CA ALA A 234 -7.17 -14.17 2.26
C ALA A 234 -7.31 -13.23 3.49
N PRO A 235 -8.41 -12.45 3.60
CA PRO A 235 -8.57 -11.42 4.63
C PRO A 235 -8.57 -11.98 6.05
N HIS A 236 -9.10 -13.17 6.27
CA HIS A 236 -9.15 -13.79 7.59
C HIS A 236 -7.79 -14.25 8.08
N GLU A 237 -7.00 -14.88 7.21
CA GLU A 237 -5.65 -15.36 7.49
C GLU A 237 -4.71 -14.17 7.71
N LEU A 238 -4.86 -13.11 6.91
CA LEU A 238 -4.13 -11.87 7.10
C LEU A 238 -4.43 -11.24 8.47
N LEU A 239 -5.71 -11.09 8.80
CA LEU A 239 -6.12 -10.50 10.09
C LEU A 239 -5.59 -11.32 11.26
N LYS A 240 -5.68 -12.66 11.18
CA LYS A 240 -5.17 -13.56 12.20
C LYS A 240 -3.67 -13.37 12.41
N GLY A 241 -2.86 -13.44 11.35
CA GLY A 241 -1.41 -13.27 11.45
C GLY A 241 -1.00 -11.90 11.98
N VAL A 242 -1.71 -10.84 11.55
CA VAL A 242 -1.47 -9.47 12.04
C VAL A 242 -1.78 -9.36 13.53
N ARG A 243 -2.92 -9.88 14.00
CA ARG A 243 -3.28 -9.82 15.43
C ARG A 243 -2.31 -10.60 16.31
N GLU A 244 -1.97 -11.83 15.93
CA GLU A 244 -0.98 -12.66 16.66
C GLU A 244 0.40 -12.00 16.75
N PHE A 245 0.72 -11.06 15.86
CA PHE A 245 1.97 -10.31 15.89
C PHE A 245 1.85 -9.01 16.68
N LEU A 246 0.69 -8.36 16.65
CA LEU A 246 0.46 -7.08 17.35
C LEU A 246 0.30 -7.28 18.87
N ASP A 247 -0.34 -8.36 19.29
CA ASP A 247 -0.47 -8.79 20.69
C ASP A 247 0.90 -9.24 21.23
#